data_f40204e93ae76b5e6f8dc14ee6e1515a
#
_entry.id   f40204e93ae76b5e6f8dc14ee6e1515a
#
_cell.length_a   1.000
_cell.length_b   1.000
_cell.length_c   1.000
_cell.angle_alpha   90.00
_cell.angle_beta   90.00
_cell.angle_gamma   90.00
#
_symmetry.space_group_name_H-M   'P 1'
#
loop_
_entity.id
_entity.type
_entity.pdbx_description
1 polymer ?
#
loop_
_entity_poly.entity_id
_entity_poly.type
_entity_poly.pdbx_seq_one_letter_code
_entity_poly.pdbx_strand_id
1 'polypeptide(L)'
;MRPLKPAIAVLLYSAIFCVSYNAFADIVISGTRIIYPQSAKDVTVKMENRGSKPLLVQTWLDDGRDTTNPQAIKLPFIITPPVSRVDATKGQTVRITYLGQPLPVDRESLYWFNVLEVPPKAKGADTQNLLQLAFRTRIKMFYRPDGLKGNPAAAARQLKWTQQGGTLAARNDSPYYVSLARIDARVGGKKVEVAPHYVAPFATQIYTVKAASAGRIANVAYTALNDFGGAEVYEAQVN
;
A
#
# COMPACT_ATOMS: atom_id res chain seq x y z
N MET A 1 4.91 -51.55 -30.89
CA MET A 1 4.96 -50.36 -30.07
C MET A 1 4.37 -50.69 -28.71
N ARG A 2 5.15 -50.71 -27.64
CA ARG A 2 4.64 -51.01 -26.29
C ARG A 2 4.00 -49.73 -25.70
N PRO A 3 2.77 -49.75 -25.19
CA PRO A 3 2.16 -48.57 -24.57
C PRO A 3 2.96 -48.18 -23.29
N LEU A 4 3.27 -46.90 -23.17
CA LEU A 4 3.90 -46.34 -22.00
C LEU A 4 2.98 -46.61 -20.80
N LYS A 5 3.55 -47.17 -19.71
CA LYS A 5 2.76 -47.49 -18.50
C LYS A 5 2.12 -46.22 -17.96
N PRO A 6 0.83 -46.21 -17.55
CA PRO A 6 0.11 -45.00 -17.13
C PRO A 6 0.79 -44.26 -15.96
N ALA A 7 1.57 -44.95 -15.13
CA ALA A 7 2.33 -44.36 -14.05
C ALA A 7 3.43 -43.37 -14.54
N ILE A 8 4.04 -43.62 -15.70
CA ILE A 8 5.08 -42.73 -16.28
C ILE A 8 4.43 -41.47 -16.86
N ALA A 9 3.23 -41.62 -17.47
CA ALA A 9 2.49 -40.47 -17.99
C ALA A 9 2.02 -39.52 -16.87
N VAL A 10 1.59 -40.04 -15.72
CA VAL A 10 1.20 -39.25 -14.57
C VAL A 10 2.42 -38.52 -13.94
N LEU A 11 3.59 -39.16 -13.87
CA LEU A 11 4.81 -38.54 -13.39
C LEU A 11 5.32 -37.39 -14.30
N LEU A 12 5.19 -37.57 -15.62
CA LEU A 12 5.54 -36.49 -16.57
C LEU A 12 4.55 -35.32 -16.50
N TYR A 13 3.26 -35.59 -16.28
CA TYR A 13 2.24 -34.53 -16.13
C TYR A 13 2.41 -33.74 -14.82
N SER A 14 2.82 -34.40 -13.73
CA SER A 14 3.12 -33.77 -12.44
C SER A 14 4.36 -32.89 -12.46
N ALA A 15 5.38 -33.23 -13.28
CA ALA A 15 6.61 -32.46 -13.41
C ALA A 15 6.43 -31.13 -14.16
N ILE A 16 5.41 -31.02 -15.03
CA ILE A 16 5.13 -29.79 -15.80
C ILE A 16 4.46 -28.71 -14.93
N PHE A 17 3.80 -29.08 -13.84
CA PHE A 17 3.12 -28.15 -12.95
C PHE A 17 4.04 -27.42 -11.94
N CYS A 18 5.30 -27.80 -11.84
CA CYS A 18 6.26 -27.22 -10.87
C CYS A 18 7.10 -26.05 -11.43
N VAL A 19 6.83 -25.55 -12.62
CA VAL A 19 7.51 -24.35 -13.12
C VAL A 19 6.77 -23.10 -12.61
N SER A 20 7.02 -22.75 -11.35
CA SER A 20 6.59 -21.48 -10.80
C SER A 20 7.42 -20.38 -11.46
N TYR A 21 6.83 -19.65 -12.41
CA TYR A 21 7.42 -18.41 -12.90
C TYR A 21 7.39 -17.38 -11.76
N ASN A 22 8.55 -17.03 -11.24
CA ASN A 22 8.67 -15.94 -10.30
C ASN A 22 8.41 -14.63 -11.05
N ALA A 23 7.26 -14.01 -10.83
CA ALA A 23 7.00 -12.64 -11.23
C ALA A 23 7.76 -11.73 -10.26
N PHE A 24 8.87 -11.19 -10.68
CA PHE A 24 9.63 -10.20 -9.89
C PHE A 24 9.18 -8.79 -10.31
N ALA A 25 8.83 -7.95 -9.34
CA ALA A 25 8.87 -6.51 -9.53
C ALA A 25 10.34 -6.11 -9.66
N ASP A 26 10.67 -5.34 -10.68
CA ASP A 26 12.07 -4.98 -10.95
C ASP A 26 12.58 -4.00 -9.88
N ILE A 27 11.77 -3.01 -9.43
CA ILE A 27 12.15 -2.10 -8.34
C ILE A 27 11.51 -2.54 -7.02
N VAL A 28 12.35 -2.80 -6.03
CA VAL A 28 11.95 -3.10 -4.66
C VAL A 28 12.22 -1.88 -3.79
N ILE A 29 11.19 -1.40 -3.08
CA ILE A 29 11.26 -0.29 -2.14
C ILE A 29 11.52 -0.86 -0.74
N SER A 30 12.42 -0.26 0.03
CA SER A 30 12.74 -0.68 1.41
C SER A 30 11.67 -0.26 2.41
N GLY A 31 10.46 -0.79 2.26
CA GLY A 31 9.34 -0.53 3.15
C GLY A 31 8.03 -0.39 2.43
N THR A 32 6.94 -0.60 3.15
CA THR A 32 5.55 -0.52 2.63
C THR A 32 4.91 0.83 2.92
N ARG A 33 5.60 1.69 3.69
CA ARG A 33 5.18 3.05 4.07
C ARG A 33 6.36 3.88 4.52
N ILE A 34 6.16 5.18 4.60
CA ILE A 34 7.15 6.16 5.06
C ILE A 34 6.56 6.89 6.25
N ILE A 35 7.29 6.97 7.36
CA ILE A 35 6.99 7.87 8.46
C ILE A 35 7.94 9.05 8.35
N TYR A 36 7.40 10.27 8.25
CA TYR A 36 8.15 11.52 8.25
C TYR A 36 7.92 12.24 9.57
N PRO A 37 8.80 12.12 10.58
CA PRO A 37 8.69 12.89 11.82
C PRO A 37 8.89 14.39 11.55
N GLN A 38 8.14 15.24 12.21
CA GLN A 38 8.28 16.71 12.08
C GLN A 38 9.69 17.19 12.40
N SER A 39 10.34 16.60 13.41
CA SER A 39 11.71 16.91 13.82
C SER A 39 12.78 16.48 12.83
N ALA A 40 12.45 15.60 11.87
CA ALA A 40 13.41 15.16 10.86
C ALA A 40 13.61 16.25 9.80
N LYS A 41 14.88 16.58 9.52
CA LYS A 41 15.22 17.48 8.41
C LYS A 41 14.82 16.91 7.06
N ASP A 42 15.03 15.61 6.87
CA ASP A 42 14.64 14.82 5.69
C ASP A 42 14.46 13.36 6.06
N VAL A 43 13.81 12.61 5.17
CA VAL A 43 13.75 11.15 5.23
C VAL A 43 14.22 10.57 3.90
N THR A 44 14.79 9.36 3.94
CA THR A 44 15.31 8.69 2.76
C THR A 44 14.54 7.42 2.47
N VAL A 45 14.30 7.16 1.18
CA VAL A 45 13.71 5.93 0.67
C VAL A 45 14.72 5.23 -0.19
N LYS A 46 15.10 4.01 0.19
CA LYS A 46 15.99 3.17 -0.59
C LYS A 46 15.18 2.31 -1.55
N MET A 47 15.63 2.23 -2.78
CA MET A 47 15.08 1.39 -3.84
C MET A 47 16.21 0.54 -4.42
N GLU A 48 15.90 -0.66 -4.88
CA GLU A 48 16.85 -1.58 -5.48
C GLU A 48 16.25 -2.16 -6.77
N ASN A 49 16.98 -2.08 -7.86
CA ASN A 49 16.60 -2.75 -9.09
C ASN A 49 17.07 -4.21 -9.03
N ARG A 50 16.12 -5.14 -8.81
CA ARG A 50 16.38 -6.58 -8.81
C ARG A 50 16.20 -7.24 -10.15
N GLY A 51 15.83 -6.45 -11.17
CA GLY A 51 15.72 -6.90 -12.55
C GLY A 51 17.09 -7.04 -13.22
N SER A 52 17.06 -7.57 -14.43
CA SER A 52 18.26 -7.80 -15.27
C SER A 52 18.57 -6.66 -16.22
N LYS A 53 17.75 -5.59 -16.25
CA LYS A 53 17.88 -4.44 -17.17
C LYS A 53 17.91 -3.13 -16.40
N PRO A 54 18.59 -2.09 -16.94
CA PRO A 54 18.50 -0.76 -16.35
C PRO A 54 17.05 -0.21 -16.51
N LEU A 55 16.61 0.56 -15.53
CA LEU A 55 15.30 1.22 -15.52
C LEU A 55 15.45 2.73 -15.34
N LEU A 56 14.61 3.51 -15.99
CA LEU A 56 14.39 4.89 -15.60
C LEU A 56 13.32 4.91 -14.51
N VAL A 57 13.64 5.47 -13.36
CA VAL A 57 12.76 5.54 -12.21
C VAL A 57 12.39 7.00 -11.98
N GLN A 58 11.08 7.28 -11.99
CA GLN A 58 10.53 8.58 -11.65
C GLN A 58 9.81 8.48 -10.31
N THR A 59 10.08 9.44 -9.41
CA THR A 59 9.47 9.50 -8.08
C THR A 59 8.81 10.84 -7.82
N TRP A 60 7.63 10.82 -7.18
CA TRP A 60 6.91 12.04 -6.76
C TRP A 60 6.00 11.74 -5.57
N LEU A 61 5.50 12.81 -4.95
CA LEU A 61 4.42 12.74 -3.95
C LEU A 61 3.10 13.24 -4.55
N ASP A 62 2.00 12.69 -4.06
CA ASP A 62 0.65 13.20 -4.26
C ASP A 62 -0.14 13.22 -2.94
N ASP A 63 -1.24 13.93 -2.89
CA ASP A 63 -2.14 14.06 -1.73
C ASP A 63 -3.38 13.17 -1.81
N GLY A 64 -3.37 12.19 -2.69
CA GLY A 64 -4.46 11.23 -2.85
C GLY A 64 -5.51 11.65 -3.86
N ARG A 65 -5.48 12.89 -4.38
CA ARG A 65 -6.34 13.31 -5.48
C ARG A 65 -5.98 12.54 -6.75
N ASP A 66 -6.98 12.11 -7.48
CA ASP A 66 -6.74 11.53 -8.80
C ASP A 66 -6.40 12.63 -9.79
N THR A 67 -5.17 12.63 -10.28
CA THR A 67 -4.68 13.60 -11.25
C THR A 67 -3.79 12.93 -12.29
N THR A 68 -3.98 13.31 -13.53
CA THR A 68 -3.16 12.87 -14.66
C THR A 68 -1.81 13.58 -14.74
N ASN A 69 -1.68 14.74 -14.05
CA ASN A 69 -0.44 15.51 -14.02
C ASN A 69 0.12 15.64 -12.60
N PRO A 70 1.06 14.79 -12.18
CA PRO A 70 1.68 14.87 -10.85
C PRO A 70 2.42 16.19 -10.59
N GLN A 71 2.89 16.89 -11.63
CA GLN A 71 3.62 18.16 -11.49
C GLN A 71 2.71 19.34 -11.15
N ALA A 72 1.40 19.19 -11.36
CA ALA A 72 0.43 20.23 -10.98
C ALA A 72 0.14 20.24 -9.47
N ILE A 73 0.55 19.21 -8.74
CA ILE A 73 0.33 19.10 -7.29
C ILE A 73 1.44 19.85 -6.55
N LYS A 74 1.09 20.98 -5.95
CA LYS A 74 2.00 21.72 -5.07
C LYS A 74 1.89 21.14 -3.66
N LEU A 75 2.95 20.48 -3.20
CA LEU A 75 3.07 19.92 -1.85
C LEU A 75 4.23 20.58 -1.10
N PRO A 76 4.18 20.60 0.23
CA PRO A 76 5.24 21.17 1.07
C PRO A 76 6.47 20.25 1.17
N PHE A 77 6.75 19.49 0.15
CA PHE A 77 7.87 18.55 0.11
C PHE A 77 8.57 18.59 -1.25
N ILE A 78 9.87 18.36 -1.24
CA ILE A 78 10.67 18.15 -2.44
C ILE A 78 11.32 16.75 -2.40
N ILE A 79 11.42 16.11 -3.56
CA ILE A 79 12.08 14.82 -3.73
C ILE A 79 13.36 15.01 -4.56
N THR A 80 14.45 14.40 -4.10
CA THR A 80 15.75 14.49 -4.79
C THR A 80 16.47 13.14 -4.80
N PRO A 81 16.88 12.63 -5.97
CA PRO A 81 16.50 13.07 -7.31
C PRO A 81 15.08 12.63 -7.68
N PRO A 82 14.31 13.44 -8.46
CA PRO A 82 12.95 13.04 -8.89
C PRO A 82 12.97 12.00 -10.02
N VAL A 83 14.04 11.95 -10.79
CA VAL A 83 14.26 10.98 -11.87
C VAL A 83 15.68 10.46 -11.77
N SER A 84 15.83 9.15 -11.90
CA SER A 84 17.13 8.49 -11.88
C SER A 84 17.14 7.26 -12.79
N ARG A 85 18.29 6.96 -13.38
CA ARG A 85 18.55 5.67 -14.00
C ARG A 85 19.10 4.74 -12.93
N VAL A 86 18.50 3.56 -12.79
CA VAL A 86 18.95 2.54 -11.87
C VAL A 86 19.37 1.31 -12.67
N ASP A 87 20.66 1.04 -12.73
CA ASP A 87 21.18 -0.11 -13.46
C ASP A 87 20.78 -1.42 -12.76
N ALA A 88 20.81 -2.52 -13.52
CA ALA A 88 20.50 -3.85 -13.00
C ALA A 88 21.32 -4.16 -11.73
N THR A 89 20.66 -4.71 -10.70
CA THR A 89 21.28 -5.07 -9.41
C THR A 89 21.82 -3.89 -8.59
N LYS A 90 21.52 -2.65 -8.98
CA LYS A 90 21.97 -1.45 -8.25
C LYS A 90 20.83 -0.84 -7.45
N GLY A 91 21.23 -0.11 -6.40
CA GLY A 91 20.33 0.65 -5.57
C GLY A 91 20.31 2.14 -5.91
N GLN A 92 19.20 2.79 -5.57
CA GLN A 92 19.01 4.23 -5.58
C GLN A 92 18.40 4.68 -4.28
N THR A 93 18.90 5.77 -3.73
CA THR A 93 18.29 6.44 -2.56
C THR A 93 17.66 7.74 -3.00
N VAL A 94 16.44 7.96 -2.59
CA VAL A 94 15.68 9.20 -2.81
C VAL A 94 15.49 9.88 -1.47
N ARG A 95 15.73 11.19 -1.42
CA ARG A 95 15.53 12.03 -0.24
C ARG A 95 14.24 12.82 -0.39
N ILE A 96 13.45 12.86 0.66
CA ILE A 96 12.24 13.68 0.79
C ILE A 96 12.54 14.74 1.83
N THR A 97 12.43 16.02 1.47
CA THR A 97 12.70 17.15 2.35
C THR A 97 11.44 17.99 2.51
N TYR A 98 11.07 18.31 3.76
CA TYR A 98 9.96 19.20 4.07
C TYR A 98 10.37 20.66 3.89
N LEU A 99 9.51 21.48 3.26
CA LEU A 99 9.78 22.88 2.90
C LEU A 99 9.29 23.90 3.96
N GLY A 100 8.81 23.42 5.11
CA GLY A 100 8.40 24.28 6.22
C GLY A 100 7.05 24.98 6.03
N GLN A 101 6.25 24.64 5.02
CA GLN A 101 4.91 25.23 4.87
C GLN A 101 3.98 24.69 5.97
N PRO A 102 3.02 25.49 6.50
CA PRO A 102 2.17 25.07 7.60
C PRO A 102 1.39 23.78 7.29
N LEU A 103 1.49 22.78 8.16
CA LEU A 103 0.70 21.57 8.19
C LEU A 103 -0.02 21.45 9.53
N PRO A 104 -1.11 20.68 9.63
CA PRO A 104 -1.77 20.40 10.91
C PRO A 104 -0.76 19.87 11.92
N VAL A 105 -0.78 20.45 13.16
CA VAL A 105 0.13 20.07 14.24
C VAL A 105 -0.51 19.14 15.26
N ASP A 106 -1.83 18.96 15.16
CA ASP A 106 -2.66 18.15 16.07
C ASP A 106 -2.90 16.72 15.59
N ARG A 107 -2.47 16.39 14.36
CA ARG A 107 -2.70 15.10 13.73
C ARG A 107 -1.71 14.81 12.62
N GLU A 108 -1.61 13.55 12.21
CA GLU A 108 -0.87 13.15 11.02
C GLU A 108 -1.49 13.72 9.74
N SER A 109 -0.65 13.97 8.73
CA SER A 109 -1.05 14.26 7.36
C SER A 109 -0.62 13.14 6.43
N LEU A 110 -1.50 12.69 5.53
CA LEU A 110 -1.26 11.59 4.61
C LEU A 110 -0.89 12.11 3.22
N TYR A 111 0.22 11.60 2.71
CA TYR A 111 0.67 11.73 1.33
C TYR A 111 0.97 10.36 0.74
N TRP A 112 1.19 10.33 -0.57
CA TRP A 112 1.50 9.11 -1.28
C TRP A 112 2.81 9.28 -2.03
N PHE A 113 3.77 8.41 -1.73
CA PHE A 113 5.02 8.31 -2.46
C PHE A 113 4.84 7.35 -3.62
N ASN A 114 5.17 7.81 -4.81
CA ASN A 114 5.03 7.08 -6.06
C ASN A 114 6.38 6.78 -6.66
N VAL A 115 6.49 5.60 -7.24
CA VAL A 115 7.64 5.13 -8.02
C VAL A 115 7.09 4.60 -9.34
N LEU A 116 7.46 5.24 -10.44
CA LEU A 116 7.16 4.79 -11.80
C LEU A 116 8.42 4.21 -12.43
N GLU A 117 8.33 2.96 -12.84
CA GLU A 117 9.37 2.21 -13.51
C GLU A 117 9.15 2.24 -15.01
N VAL A 118 10.10 2.80 -15.75
CA VAL A 118 10.03 2.86 -17.20
C VAL A 118 11.19 2.03 -17.77
N PRO A 119 10.89 0.88 -18.38
CA PRO A 119 11.90 0.04 -19.01
C PRO A 119 12.48 0.69 -20.27
N PRO A 120 13.71 0.34 -20.66
CA PRO A 120 14.32 0.84 -21.90
C PRO A 120 13.50 0.37 -23.10
N LYS A 121 13.48 1.21 -24.15
CA LYS A 121 12.85 0.86 -25.43
C LYS A 121 13.45 -0.45 -25.96
N ALA A 122 12.61 -1.41 -26.33
CA ALA A 122 13.08 -2.65 -26.90
C ALA A 122 13.75 -2.43 -28.27
N LYS A 123 14.81 -3.16 -28.54
CA LYS A 123 15.45 -3.12 -29.87
C LYS A 123 14.43 -3.60 -30.92
N GLY A 124 14.26 -2.82 -32.00
CA GLY A 124 13.29 -3.13 -33.05
C GLY A 124 11.83 -2.79 -32.73
N ALA A 125 11.55 -2.06 -31.63
CA ALA A 125 10.19 -1.65 -31.24
C ALA A 125 9.48 -0.80 -32.30
N ASP A 126 10.21 -0.14 -33.19
CA ASP A 126 9.64 0.67 -34.27
C ASP A 126 9.10 -0.15 -35.45
N THR A 127 9.46 -1.45 -35.52
CA THR A 127 9.10 -2.38 -36.63
C THR A 127 8.20 -3.52 -36.18
N GLN A 128 7.91 -3.65 -34.89
CA GLN A 128 7.14 -4.75 -34.32
C GLN A 128 6.06 -4.20 -33.36
N ASN A 129 4.90 -4.86 -33.33
CA ASN A 129 3.84 -4.59 -32.35
C ASN A 129 4.26 -5.14 -30.99
N LEU A 130 5.01 -4.35 -30.20
CA LEU A 130 5.46 -4.73 -28.87
C LEU A 130 4.65 -3.99 -27.81
N LEU A 131 4.16 -4.73 -26.81
CA LEU A 131 3.57 -4.15 -25.61
C LEU A 131 4.68 -3.84 -24.60
N GLN A 132 4.85 -2.55 -24.28
CA GLN A 132 5.76 -2.12 -23.22
C GLN A 132 4.93 -1.67 -22.01
N LEU A 133 5.17 -2.27 -20.86
CA LEU A 133 4.48 -1.96 -19.62
C LEU A 133 5.37 -1.10 -18.72
N ALA A 134 4.79 -0.07 -18.13
CA ALA A 134 5.37 0.69 -17.04
C ALA A 134 4.61 0.37 -15.74
N PHE A 135 5.33 0.10 -14.66
CA PHE A 135 4.72 -0.21 -13.36
C PHE A 135 4.80 1.01 -12.45
N ARG A 136 3.69 1.31 -11.76
CA ARG A 136 3.64 2.34 -10.74
C ARG A 136 3.38 1.70 -9.38
N THR A 137 4.35 1.80 -8.49
CA THR A 137 4.18 1.45 -7.08
C THR A 137 3.84 2.70 -6.27
N ARG A 138 2.87 2.59 -5.37
CA ARG A 138 2.39 3.72 -4.56
C ARG A 138 2.29 3.29 -3.10
N ILE A 139 3.06 3.96 -2.21
CA ILE A 139 3.05 3.71 -0.77
C ILE A 139 2.65 4.96 0.01
N LYS A 140 2.07 4.78 1.20
CA LYS A 140 1.67 5.89 2.05
C LYS A 140 2.88 6.55 2.71
N MET A 141 2.87 7.88 2.80
CA MET A 141 3.76 8.66 3.62
C MET A 141 2.94 9.44 4.66
N PHE A 142 3.26 9.27 5.94
CA PHE A 142 2.63 9.99 7.04
C PHE A 142 3.59 11.05 7.56
N TYR A 143 3.25 12.33 7.36
CA TYR A 143 3.91 13.40 8.10
C TYR A 143 3.34 13.41 9.51
N ARG A 144 4.22 13.22 10.49
CA ARG A 144 3.86 13.06 11.90
C ARG A 144 4.40 14.23 12.72
N PRO A 145 3.52 15.13 13.21
CA PRO A 145 3.89 16.14 14.16
C PRO A 145 4.46 15.56 15.44
N ASP A 146 5.37 16.29 16.06
CA ASP A 146 5.89 15.94 17.38
C ASP A 146 4.84 16.20 18.47
N GLY A 147 4.87 15.43 19.55
CA GLY A 147 3.99 15.63 20.70
C GLY A 147 2.56 15.13 20.53
N LEU A 148 2.22 14.38 19.49
CA LEU A 148 0.91 13.74 19.35
C LEU A 148 0.64 12.79 20.52
N LYS A 149 -0.58 12.84 21.08
CA LYS A 149 -0.97 11.97 22.21
C LYS A 149 -1.18 10.53 21.76
N GLY A 150 -0.67 9.58 22.56
CA GLY A 150 -0.80 8.15 22.27
C GLY A 150 0.24 7.64 21.29
N ASN A 151 -0.12 6.59 20.55
CA ASN A 151 0.72 6.00 19.51
C ASN A 151 -0.14 5.26 18.47
N PRO A 152 0.39 4.93 17.28
CA PRO A 152 -0.36 4.27 16.21
C PRO A 152 -0.97 2.92 16.59
N ALA A 153 -0.29 2.11 17.41
CA ALA A 153 -0.80 0.81 17.84
C ALA A 153 -2.02 0.95 18.77
N ALA A 154 -1.97 1.94 19.69
CA ALA A 154 -3.13 2.26 20.53
C ALA A 154 -4.30 2.78 19.68
N ALA A 155 -4.04 3.61 18.68
CA ALA A 155 -5.05 4.11 17.75
C ALA A 155 -5.77 2.97 17.01
N ALA A 156 -5.03 1.99 16.52
CA ALA A 156 -5.60 0.83 15.86
C ALA A 156 -6.50 0.01 16.80
N ARG A 157 -6.06 -0.21 18.06
CA ARG A 157 -6.81 -0.98 19.07
C ARG A 157 -8.08 -0.28 19.53
N GLN A 158 -8.12 1.06 19.49
CA GLN A 158 -9.20 1.88 20.04
C GLN A 158 -10.25 2.28 19.01
N LEU A 159 -10.22 1.73 17.79
CA LEU A 159 -11.27 1.98 16.80
C LEU A 159 -12.64 1.58 17.36
N LYS A 160 -13.60 2.48 17.25
CA LYS A 160 -14.99 2.23 17.65
C LYS A 160 -15.82 1.85 16.44
N TRP A 161 -16.51 0.72 16.54
CA TRP A 161 -17.28 0.17 15.43
C TRP A 161 -18.77 0.26 15.70
N THR A 162 -19.52 0.78 14.72
CA THR A 162 -20.99 0.90 14.79
C THR A 162 -21.60 0.43 13.48
N GLN A 163 -22.83 -0.11 13.56
CA GLN A 163 -23.62 -0.47 12.38
C GLN A 163 -24.74 0.53 12.18
N GLN A 164 -24.91 0.99 10.93
CA GLN A 164 -26.06 1.79 10.50
C GLN A 164 -26.64 1.18 9.23
N GLY A 165 -27.79 0.47 9.37
CA GLY A 165 -28.40 -0.27 8.26
C GLY A 165 -27.41 -1.28 7.65
N GLY A 166 -27.21 -1.19 6.34
CA GLY A 166 -26.28 -2.04 5.57
C GLY A 166 -24.81 -1.60 5.61
N THR A 167 -24.43 -0.66 6.48
CA THR A 167 -23.07 -0.13 6.56
C THR A 167 -22.44 -0.40 7.93
N LEU A 168 -21.12 -0.53 7.93
CA LEU A 168 -20.27 -0.60 9.10
C LEU A 168 -19.44 0.68 9.17
N ALA A 169 -19.41 1.34 10.30
CA ALA A 169 -18.64 2.56 10.49
C ALA A 169 -17.53 2.33 11.52
N ALA A 170 -16.30 2.77 11.19
CA ALA A 170 -15.18 2.81 12.12
C ALA A 170 -14.84 4.26 12.49
N ARG A 171 -14.96 4.60 13.77
CA ARG A 171 -14.57 5.90 14.32
C ARG A 171 -13.17 5.82 14.90
N ASN A 172 -12.32 6.75 14.48
CA ASN A 172 -10.99 6.96 15.00
C ASN A 172 -10.94 8.28 15.78
N ASP A 173 -10.77 8.21 17.09
CA ASP A 173 -10.66 9.38 17.96
C ASP A 173 -9.20 9.79 18.24
N SER A 174 -8.24 9.17 17.55
CA SER A 174 -6.80 9.43 17.73
C SER A 174 -6.25 10.38 16.67
N PRO A 175 -5.08 10.96 16.90
CA PRO A 175 -4.38 11.81 15.93
C PRO A 175 -3.64 11.03 14.83
N TYR A 176 -3.71 9.70 14.82
CA TYR A 176 -2.98 8.84 13.88
C TYR A 176 -3.89 8.26 12.82
N TYR A 177 -3.39 8.07 11.61
CA TYR A 177 -4.06 7.26 10.59
C TYR A 177 -4.02 5.78 10.98
N VAL A 178 -5.16 5.09 10.87
CA VAL A 178 -5.21 3.64 11.02
C VAL A 178 -5.36 3.01 9.65
N SER A 179 -4.32 2.33 9.17
CA SER A 179 -4.34 1.63 7.86
C SER A 179 -4.85 0.22 8.05
N LEU A 180 -6.03 -0.08 7.50
CA LEU A 180 -6.62 -1.42 7.55
C LEU A 180 -6.25 -2.20 6.30
N ALA A 181 -5.74 -3.43 6.48
CA ALA A 181 -5.42 -4.37 5.40
C ALA A 181 -6.53 -5.38 5.16
N ARG A 182 -7.34 -5.66 6.21
CA ARG A 182 -8.45 -6.59 6.15
C ARG A 182 -9.52 -6.21 7.16
N ILE A 183 -10.78 -6.45 6.80
CA ILE A 183 -11.94 -6.31 7.68
C ILE A 183 -12.86 -7.49 7.45
N ASP A 184 -13.17 -8.24 8.51
CA ASP A 184 -14.06 -9.40 8.51
C ASP A 184 -15.23 -9.11 9.47
N ALA A 185 -16.41 -8.83 8.94
CA ALA A 185 -17.63 -8.65 9.73
C ALA A 185 -18.33 -9.99 9.96
N ARG A 186 -18.91 -10.19 11.15
CA ARG A 186 -19.76 -11.38 11.44
C ARG A 186 -21.22 -11.00 11.38
N VAL A 187 -21.91 -11.46 10.32
CA VAL A 187 -23.34 -11.20 10.06
C VAL A 187 -24.10 -12.52 10.21
N GLY A 188 -25.01 -12.61 11.17
CA GLY A 188 -25.78 -13.85 11.41
C GLY A 188 -24.90 -15.09 11.61
N GLY A 189 -23.74 -14.95 12.25
CA GLY A 189 -22.75 -16.02 12.47
C GLY A 189 -21.81 -16.31 11.28
N LYS A 190 -22.08 -15.75 10.09
CA LYS A 190 -21.25 -15.92 8.90
C LYS A 190 -20.20 -14.80 8.79
N LYS A 191 -19.01 -15.16 8.34
CA LYS A 191 -17.93 -14.22 8.06
C LYS A 191 -18.14 -13.58 6.70
N VAL A 192 -18.12 -12.26 6.66
CA VAL A 192 -18.24 -11.43 5.45
C VAL A 192 -17.03 -10.52 5.36
N GLU A 193 -16.25 -10.65 4.29
CA GLU A 193 -15.11 -9.78 4.02
C GLU A 193 -15.61 -8.43 3.51
N VAL A 194 -15.04 -7.35 4.06
CA VAL A 194 -15.35 -5.97 3.75
C VAL A 194 -14.12 -5.31 3.14
N ALA A 195 -14.29 -4.57 2.05
CA ALA A 195 -13.18 -3.88 1.39
C ALA A 195 -12.50 -2.90 2.36
N PRO A 196 -11.22 -3.10 2.68
CA PRO A 196 -10.54 -2.29 3.67
C PRO A 196 -10.18 -0.90 3.13
N HIS A 197 -10.23 0.11 3.98
CA HIS A 197 -9.74 1.45 3.74
C HIS A 197 -9.14 2.00 5.03
N TYR A 198 -8.27 2.99 4.97
CA TYR A 198 -7.74 3.63 6.18
C TYR A 198 -8.81 4.47 6.89
N VAL A 199 -8.65 4.64 8.20
CA VAL A 199 -9.46 5.58 9.00
C VAL A 199 -8.59 6.78 9.35
N ALA A 200 -8.97 7.97 8.87
CA ALA A 200 -8.23 9.20 9.11
C ALA A 200 -8.32 9.64 10.58
N PRO A 201 -7.39 10.47 11.07
CA PRO A 201 -7.44 11.06 12.40
C PRO A 201 -8.75 11.80 12.66
N PHE A 202 -9.34 11.58 13.83
CA PHE A 202 -10.58 12.24 14.30
C PHE A 202 -11.77 12.08 13.35
N ALA A 203 -11.77 11.05 12.50
CA ALA A 203 -12.78 10.83 11.47
C ALA A 203 -13.50 9.48 11.62
N THR A 204 -14.60 9.35 10.91
CA THR A 204 -15.34 8.11 10.75
C THR A 204 -15.25 7.65 9.31
N GLN A 205 -14.85 6.40 9.09
CA GLN A 205 -14.86 5.76 7.79
C GLN A 205 -16.03 4.80 7.70
N ILE A 206 -16.79 4.91 6.61
CA ILE A 206 -17.96 4.06 6.34
C ILE A 206 -17.58 2.99 5.33
N TYR A 207 -18.03 1.77 5.60
CA TYR A 207 -17.80 0.59 4.77
C TYR A 207 -19.13 -0.03 4.38
N THR A 208 -19.32 -0.35 3.11
CA THR A 208 -20.50 -1.08 2.65
C THR A 208 -20.33 -2.57 2.93
N VAL A 209 -21.30 -3.18 3.62
CA VAL A 209 -21.31 -4.62 3.91
C VAL A 209 -22.44 -5.26 3.13
N LYS A 210 -22.13 -5.93 2.02
CA LYS A 210 -23.14 -6.47 1.08
C LYS A 210 -24.19 -7.39 1.71
N ALA A 211 -23.87 -8.04 2.84
CA ALA A 211 -24.77 -8.95 3.56
C ALA A 211 -25.47 -8.32 4.77
N ALA A 212 -25.13 -7.07 5.15
CA ALA A 212 -25.68 -6.44 6.37
C ALA A 212 -27.14 -6.00 6.25
N SER A 213 -27.68 -5.93 5.03
CA SER A 213 -29.13 -5.76 4.82
C SER A 213 -29.97 -6.93 5.37
N ALA A 214 -29.33 -8.09 5.66
CA ALA A 214 -29.97 -9.32 6.11
C ALA A 214 -29.75 -9.64 7.60
N GLY A 215 -29.01 -8.82 8.38
CA GLY A 215 -28.77 -9.13 9.78
C GLY A 215 -27.87 -8.16 10.54
N ARG A 216 -27.85 -8.34 11.87
CA ARG A 216 -26.98 -7.59 12.79
C ARG A 216 -25.54 -8.07 12.68
N ILE A 217 -24.60 -7.11 12.63
CA ILE A 217 -23.17 -7.35 12.76
C ILE A 217 -22.85 -7.39 14.27
N ALA A 218 -22.48 -8.56 14.80
CA ALA A 218 -22.19 -8.69 16.22
C ALA A 218 -20.79 -8.21 16.58
N ASN A 219 -19.81 -8.59 15.77
CA ASN A 219 -18.40 -8.24 15.95
C ASN A 219 -17.69 -8.10 14.61
N VAL A 220 -16.55 -7.46 14.65
CA VAL A 220 -15.63 -7.31 13.51
C VAL A 220 -14.23 -7.71 13.93
N ALA A 221 -13.56 -8.53 13.09
CA ALA A 221 -12.13 -8.74 13.16
C ALA A 221 -11.47 -7.91 12.09
N TYR A 222 -10.41 -7.20 12.41
CA TYR A 222 -9.70 -6.37 11.45
C TYR A 222 -8.19 -6.45 11.63
N THR A 223 -7.49 -6.31 10.52
CA THR A 223 -6.02 -6.29 10.50
C THR A 223 -5.56 -4.88 10.21
N ALA A 224 -4.83 -4.28 11.16
CA ALA A 224 -4.19 -2.98 10.97
C ALA A 224 -2.70 -3.17 10.69
N LEU A 225 -2.14 -2.25 9.89
CA LEU A 225 -0.72 -2.23 9.56
C LEU A 225 -0.01 -1.19 10.43
N ASN A 226 1.04 -1.61 11.15
CA ASN A 226 1.88 -0.74 11.96
C ASN A 226 2.87 0.07 11.11
N ASP A 227 3.69 0.93 11.74
CA ASP A 227 4.66 1.81 11.06
C ASP A 227 5.71 1.05 10.24
N PHE A 228 6.01 -0.19 10.61
CA PHE A 228 6.97 -1.05 9.92
C PHE A 228 6.32 -1.90 8.82
N GLY A 229 5.01 -1.80 8.63
CA GLY A 229 4.25 -2.61 7.67
C GLY A 229 3.84 -3.98 8.22
N GLY A 230 4.12 -4.26 9.50
CA GLY A 230 3.65 -5.46 10.17
C GLY A 230 2.14 -5.45 10.35
N ALA A 231 1.51 -6.63 10.18
CA ALA A 231 0.08 -6.82 10.31
C ALA A 231 -0.26 -7.26 11.75
N GLU A 232 -1.19 -6.54 12.38
CA GLU A 232 -1.71 -6.84 13.72
C GLU A 232 -3.22 -7.04 13.65
N VAL A 233 -3.71 -8.12 14.24
CA VAL A 233 -5.13 -8.49 14.22
C VAL A 233 -5.80 -8.02 15.51
N TYR A 234 -6.95 -7.40 15.36
CA TYR A 234 -7.80 -6.90 16.44
C TYR A 234 -9.22 -7.41 16.28
N GLU A 235 -9.95 -7.48 17.38
CA GLU A 235 -11.38 -7.77 17.41
C GLU A 235 -12.11 -6.69 18.20
N ALA A 236 -13.31 -6.32 17.72
CA ALA A 236 -14.16 -5.35 18.38
C ALA A 236 -15.65 -5.75 18.28
N GLN A 237 -16.38 -5.39 19.32
CA GLN A 237 -17.85 -5.41 19.31
C GLN A 237 -18.36 -4.30 18.40
N VAL A 238 -19.50 -4.55 17.74
CA VAL A 238 -20.19 -3.56 16.91
C VAL A 238 -21.44 -3.09 17.68
N ASN A 239 -21.47 -1.80 17.97
CA ASN A 239 -22.58 -1.15 18.69
C ASN A 239 -23.68 -0.67 17.74
#